data_83977bc1bb58f4afbfcd39693166c7ab
#
_entry.id   83977bc1bb58f4afbfcd39693166c7ab
#
_cell.length_a   1.000
_cell.length_b   1.000
_cell.length_c   1.000
_cell.angle_alpha   90.00
_cell.angle_beta   90.00
_cell.angle_gamma   90.00
#
_symmetry.space_group_name_H-M   'P 1'
#
loop_
_entity.id
_entity.type
_entity.pdbx_description
1 polymer ?
#
loop_
_entity_poly.entity_id
_entity_poly.type
_entity_poly.pdbx_seq_one_letter_code
_entity_poly.pdbx_strand_id
1 'polypeptide(L)'
;MSKFWIALIFFFVARGVSAQLMSIPHGSDSPTQTLLVEALKPKALVLLFPGGGGMAKIQDDGSVISRHTFLRSQELWAQYNIDAVLVDSPYDLGDLRRSNLRGREDHLTRVSEVVNFYKTKTNLPIWVFGHSMGSSTATYFANKHFKDRPISGIIIAGTITTASLDDEVTLPVLAIHHRQDSCAGTPVSASSRVIEGRPPKLISKLEIIDGGITEGGVCESFAYHGFNQTEPEFIKKAAQFILSH
;
A
#
# COMPACT_ATOMS: atom_id res chain seq x y z
N MET A 1 -33.64 55.23 -4.77
CA MET A 1 -33.82 53.76 -4.71
C MET A 1 -32.45 53.16 -4.67
N SER A 2 -31.94 52.81 -3.50
CA SER A 2 -30.60 52.24 -3.28
C SER A 2 -30.69 50.73 -3.40
N LYS A 3 -29.93 50.12 -4.35
CA LYS A 3 -29.84 48.68 -4.51
C LYS A 3 -28.73 48.15 -3.61
N PHE A 4 -29.10 47.50 -2.52
CA PHE A 4 -28.17 46.74 -1.69
C PHE A 4 -27.80 45.43 -2.42
N TRP A 5 -26.52 45.26 -2.77
CA TRP A 5 -25.94 44.00 -3.19
C TRP A 5 -25.49 43.23 -1.97
N ILE A 6 -26.14 42.07 -1.69
CA ILE A 6 -25.69 41.15 -0.65
C ILE A 6 -24.67 40.25 -1.32
N ALA A 7 -23.38 40.43 -0.98
CA ALA A 7 -22.31 39.51 -1.37
C ALA A 7 -22.38 38.24 -0.50
N LEU A 8 -22.78 37.13 -1.08
CA LEU A 8 -22.73 35.81 -0.42
C LEU A 8 -21.28 35.35 -0.38
N ILE A 9 -20.64 35.44 0.79
CA ILE A 9 -19.29 34.92 1.02
C ILE A 9 -19.43 33.42 1.30
N PHE A 10 -19.07 32.60 0.32
CA PHE A 10 -18.91 31.16 0.54
C PHE A 10 -17.61 30.90 1.30
N PHE A 11 -17.72 30.56 2.57
CA PHE A 11 -16.61 30.02 3.33
C PHE A 11 -16.35 28.58 2.85
N PHE A 12 -15.33 28.39 2.02
CA PHE A 12 -14.74 27.07 1.79
C PHE A 12 -13.98 26.67 3.05
N VAL A 13 -14.61 25.85 3.90
CA VAL A 13 -13.88 25.14 4.95
C VAL A 13 -13.06 24.05 4.26
N ALA A 14 -11.79 24.30 4.02
CA ALA A 14 -10.84 23.26 3.66
C ALA A 14 -10.79 22.28 4.85
N ARG A 15 -11.46 21.14 4.75
CA ARG A 15 -11.24 20.02 5.68
C ARG A 15 -9.84 19.53 5.41
N GLY A 16 -8.92 19.79 6.33
CA GLY A 16 -7.60 19.17 6.32
C GLY A 16 -7.78 17.65 6.30
N VAL A 17 -6.98 16.96 5.51
CA VAL A 17 -6.89 15.50 5.53
C VAL A 17 -6.44 15.12 6.94
N SER A 18 -7.28 14.40 7.67
CA SER A 18 -6.99 13.96 9.04
C SER A 18 -6.62 12.49 9.01
N ALA A 19 -5.45 12.16 9.52
CA ALA A 19 -5.05 10.78 9.71
C ALA A 19 -5.69 10.23 11.00
N GLN A 20 -6.27 9.02 10.93
CA GLN A 20 -6.92 8.36 12.06
C GLN A 20 -6.13 7.11 12.46
N LEU A 21 -5.69 7.07 13.71
CA LEU A 21 -5.09 5.88 14.30
C LEU A 21 -6.18 4.86 14.64
N MET A 22 -5.98 3.63 14.18
CA MET A 22 -6.84 2.50 14.51
C MET A 22 -5.98 1.37 15.08
N SER A 23 -6.44 0.78 16.19
CA SER A 23 -5.80 -0.34 16.86
C SER A 23 -6.66 -1.59 16.64
N ILE A 24 -6.16 -2.56 15.89
CA ILE A 24 -6.89 -3.77 15.52
C ILE A 24 -6.43 -4.91 16.42
N PRO A 25 -7.31 -5.45 17.31
CA PRO A 25 -6.94 -6.48 18.26
C PRO A 25 -6.46 -7.77 17.59
N HIS A 26 -5.55 -8.48 18.26
CA HIS A 26 -5.11 -9.82 17.89
C HIS A 26 -5.03 -10.72 19.13
N GLY A 27 -6.13 -11.35 19.52
CA GLY A 27 -6.20 -12.16 20.73
C GLY A 27 -5.70 -11.40 21.97
N SER A 28 -4.71 -11.98 22.67
CA SER A 28 -4.02 -11.39 23.82
C SER A 28 -2.72 -10.68 23.46
N ASP A 29 -2.30 -10.76 22.20
CA ASP A 29 -1.04 -10.18 21.72
C ASP A 29 -1.17 -8.69 21.38
N SER A 30 -0.04 -8.06 21.07
CA SER A 30 -0.04 -6.65 20.66
C SER A 30 -0.96 -6.43 19.45
N PRO A 31 -1.81 -5.39 19.48
CA PRO A 31 -2.69 -5.10 18.35
C PRO A 31 -1.90 -4.66 17.12
N THR A 32 -2.49 -4.81 15.95
CA THR A 32 -1.98 -4.22 14.72
C THR A 32 -2.41 -2.76 14.63
N GLN A 33 -1.45 -1.84 14.67
CA GLN A 33 -1.73 -0.42 14.49
C GLN A 33 -1.86 -0.09 13.00
N THR A 34 -2.83 0.77 12.69
CA THR A 34 -3.00 1.28 11.32
C THR A 34 -3.30 2.77 11.34
N LEU A 35 -2.81 3.48 10.32
CA LEU A 35 -3.06 4.90 10.14
C LEU A 35 -3.88 5.11 8.86
N LEU A 36 -5.14 5.53 9.02
CA LEU A 36 -6.07 5.75 7.92
C LEU A 36 -6.05 7.23 7.52
N VAL A 37 -5.86 7.50 6.23
CA VAL A 37 -6.10 8.80 5.59
C VAL A 37 -7.31 8.66 4.70
N GLU A 38 -8.41 9.35 5.04
CA GLU A 38 -9.68 9.27 4.34
C GLU A 38 -9.75 10.24 3.17
N ALA A 39 -10.25 9.78 2.04
CA ALA A 39 -10.66 10.63 0.94
C ALA A 39 -12.07 11.20 1.17
N LEU A 40 -12.39 12.33 0.53
CA LEU A 40 -13.70 12.98 0.73
C LEU A 40 -14.88 12.11 0.23
N LYS A 41 -14.67 11.37 -0.86
CA LYS A 41 -15.69 10.48 -1.47
C LYS A 41 -14.99 9.18 -1.92
N PRO A 42 -14.61 8.30 -0.99
CA PRO A 42 -13.81 7.14 -1.33
C PRO A 42 -14.58 6.15 -2.23
N LYS A 43 -13.88 5.61 -3.20
CA LYS A 43 -14.35 4.55 -4.12
C LYS A 43 -13.68 3.21 -3.87
N ALA A 44 -12.52 3.22 -3.22
CA ALA A 44 -11.75 2.05 -2.84
C ALA A 44 -10.91 2.37 -1.60
N LEU A 45 -10.38 1.34 -0.98
CA LEU A 45 -9.43 1.42 0.12
C LEU A 45 -8.19 0.61 -0.22
N VAL A 46 -7.00 1.18 0.03
CA VAL A 46 -5.72 0.49 -0.14
C VAL A 46 -5.01 0.28 1.20
N LEU A 47 -4.66 -0.96 1.49
CA LEU A 47 -3.83 -1.34 2.64
C LEU A 47 -2.37 -1.34 2.21
N LEU A 48 -1.55 -0.51 2.84
CA LEU A 48 -0.16 -0.25 2.50
C LEU A 48 0.78 -1.03 3.44
N PHE A 49 1.49 -2.01 2.92
CA PHE A 49 2.43 -2.86 3.66
C PHE A 49 3.88 -2.45 3.35
N PRO A 50 4.58 -1.81 4.32
CA PRO A 50 5.94 -1.35 4.12
C PRO A 50 6.96 -2.46 3.88
N GLY A 51 8.07 -2.07 3.28
CA GLY A 51 9.27 -2.89 3.14
C GLY A 51 10.02 -3.12 4.44
N GLY A 52 11.28 -3.61 4.34
CA GLY A 52 12.13 -3.87 5.48
C GLY A 52 11.47 -4.82 6.49
N GLY A 53 11.49 -4.47 7.77
CA GLY A 53 10.84 -5.22 8.84
C GLY A 53 9.31 -5.08 8.90
N GLY A 54 8.71 -4.25 8.05
CA GLY A 54 7.26 -4.00 8.05
C GLY A 54 6.79 -3.00 9.11
N MET A 55 7.68 -2.57 9.99
CA MET A 55 7.34 -1.63 11.06
C MET A 55 7.37 -0.19 10.56
N ALA A 56 6.20 0.45 10.55
CA ALA A 56 6.07 1.88 10.32
C ALA A 56 6.36 2.70 11.59
N LYS A 57 6.27 2.06 12.76
CA LYS A 57 6.44 2.67 14.09
C LYS A 57 5.44 3.80 14.32
N ILE A 58 4.18 3.48 14.15
CA ILE A 58 3.07 4.38 14.47
C ILE A 58 3.00 4.51 16.00
N GLN A 59 2.99 5.74 16.50
CA GLN A 59 2.92 6.06 17.93
C GLN A 59 1.46 6.22 18.36
N ASP A 60 1.22 6.19 19.66
CA ASP A 60 -0.13 6.32 20.24
C ASP A 60 -0.82 7.65 19.93
N ASP A 61 -0.06 8.69 19.58
CA ASP A 61 -0.56 9.98 19.11
C ASP A 61 -0.82 10.03 17.59
N GLY A 62 -0.62 8.91 16.88
CA GLY A 62 -0.75 8.82 15.43
C GLY A 62 0.46 9.34 14.65
N SER A 63 1.50 9.85 15.32
CA SER A 63 2.75 10.20 14.65
C SER A 63 3.48 8.94 14.16
N VAL A 64 4.30 9.07 13.11
CA VAL A 64 5.02 7.96 12.49
C VAL A 64 6.50 8.28 12.40
N ILE A 65 7.33 7.38 12.94
CA ILE A 65 8.79 7.57 12.94
C ILE A 65 9.41 7.17 11.59
N SER A 66 8.82 6.21 10.90
CA SER A 66 9.31 5.74 9.61
C SER A 66 9.29 6.84 8.55
N ARG A 67 10.29 6.83 7.66
CA ARG A 67 10.33 7.68 6.46
C ARG A 67 9.97 6.92 5.19
N HIS A 68 9.24 5.80 5.34
CA HIS A 68 8.86 4.94 4.23
C HIS A 68 8.08 5.70 3.15
N THR A 69 8.27 5.30 1.89
CA THR A 69 7.58 5.88 0.72
C THR A 69 6.07 5.99 0.93
N PHE A 70 5.43 4.96 1.48
CA PHE A 70 3.98 4.97 1.71
C PHE A 70 3.55 6.08 2.66
N LEU A 71 4.35 6.41 3.68
CA LEU A 71 4.02 7.53 4.56
C LEU A 71 4.12 8.86 3.83
N ARG A 72 5.21 9.08 3.07
CA ARG A 72 5.40 10.32 2.31
C ARG A 72 4.35 10.55 1.22
N SER A 73 3.74 9.47 0.73
CA SER A 73 2.75 9.50 -0.36
C SER A 73 1.32 9.22 0.10
N GLN A 74 1.08 8.99 1.38
CA GLN A 74 -0.22 8.56 1.89
C GLN A 74 -1.35 9.56 1.56
N GLU A 75 -1.10 10.85 1.70
CA GLU A 75 -2.09 11.89 1.43
C GLU A 75 -2.43 12.03 -0.07
N LEU A 76 -1.55 11.57 -0.96
CA LEU A 76 -1.77 11.66 -2.40
C LEU A 76 -2.95 10.79 -2.87
N TRP A 77 -3.28 9.72 -2.14
CA TRP A 77 -4.37 8.83 -2.48
C TRP A 77 -5.74 9.51 -2.45
N ALA A 78 -5.93 10.45 -1.53
CA ALA A 78 -7.17 11.20 -1.37
C ALA A 78 -7.55 11.98 -2.64
N GLN A 79 -6.58 12.42 -3.45
CA GLN A 79 -6.79 13.11 -4.71
C GLN A 79 -7.47 12.21 -5.76
N TYR A 80 -7.37 10.88 -5.59
CA TYR A 80 -7.99 9.86 -6.46
C TYR A 80 -9.26 9.26 -5.84
N ASN A 81 -9.77 9.80 -4.75
CA ASN A 81 -10.89 9.22 -4.00
C ASN A 81 -10.61 7.78 -3.54
N ILE A 82 -9.42 7.55 -3.01
CA ILE A 82 -9.02 6.26 -2.43
C ILE A 82 -8.59 6.51 -0.99
N ASP A 83 -9.18 5.75 -0.07
CA ASP A 83 -8.73 5.70 1.31
C ASP A 83 -7.41 4.95 1.40
N ALA A 84 -6.44 5.49 2.13
CA ALA A 84 -5.13 4.87 2.28
C ALA A 84 -4.84 4.52 3.74
N VAL A 85 -4.55 3.26 3.98
CA VAL A 85 -4.27 2.71 5.31
C VAL A 85 -2.83 2.23 5.38
N LEU A 86 -1.98 2.91 6.11
CA LEU A 86 -0.66 2.40 6.45
C LEU A 86 -0.80 1.33 7.53
N VAL A 87 -0.30 0.13 7.27
CA VAL A 87 -0.35 -0.99 8.22
C VAL A 87 1.01 -1.15 8.88
N ASP A 88 1.04 -1.09 10.21
CA ASP A 88 2.25 -1.31 11.01
C ASP A 88 2.34 -2.77 11.45
N SER A 89 3.47 -3.42 11.17
CA SER A 89 3.71 -4.76 11.72
C SER A 89 4.02 -4.66 13.21
N PRO A 90 3.26 -5.35 14.08
CA PRO A 90 3.51 -5.33 15.51
C PRO A 90 4.92 -5.81 15.87
N TYR A 91 5.47 -5.25 16.94
CA TYR A 91 6.83 -5.55 17.38
C TYR A 91 7.00 -7.01 17.79
N ASP A 92 5.99 -7.64 18.36
CA ASP A 92 5.99 -9.04 18.79
C ASP A 92 6.05 -10.07 17.66
N LEU A 93 5.74 -9.67 16.41
CA LEU A 93 6.00 -10.51 15.22
C LEU A 93 7.50 -10.72 14.95
N GLY A 94 8.35 -9.92 15.56
CA GLY A 94 9.80 -9.97 15.37
C GLY A 94 10.22 -9.45 13.99
N ASP A 95 11.36 -9.95 13.52
CA ASP A 95 11.99 -9.44 12.30
C ASP A 95 11.37 -10.02 11.03
N LEU A 96 10.60 -9.22 10.32
CA LEU A 96 9.98 -9.55 9.03
C LEU A 96 10.84 -9.16 7.82
N ARG A 97 12.15 -8.90 7.99
CA ARG A 97 13.08 -8.59 6.88
C ARG A 97 13.42 -9.77 5.99
N ARG A 98 13.02 -10.97 6.35
CA ARG A 98 13.14 -12.16 5.48
C ARG A 98 11.80 -12.45 4.84
N SER A 99 11.78 -12.68 3.52
CA SER A 99 10.55 -12.87 2.78
C SER A 99 9.69 -14.04 3.27
N ASN A 100 10.31 -15.16 3.63
CA ASN A 100 9.59 -16.32 4.16
C ASN A 100 8.85 -16.03 5.48
N LEU A 101 9.31 -15.05 6.27
CA LEU A 101 8.62 -14.65 7.50
C LEU A 101 7.34 -13.86 7.21
N ARG A 102 7.23 -13.27 6.01
CA ARG A 102 6.01 -12.61 5.55
C ARG A 102 4.88 -13.60 5.20
N GLY A 103 5.21 -14.88 4.98
CA GLY A 103 4.26 -15.96 4.77
C GLY A 103 3.85 -16.71 6.05
N ARG A 104 4.35 -16.32 7.23
CA ARG A 104 4.00 -16.96 8.50
C ARG A 104 2.49 -16.83 8.78
N GLU A 105 1.92 -17.85 9.41
CA GLU A 105 0.51 -17.93 9.74
C GLU A 105 0.05 -16.75 10.61
N ASP A 106 0.82 -16.42 11.65
CA ASP A 106 0.54 -15.31 12.56
C ASP A 106 0.51 -13.95 11.85
N HIS A 107 1.45 -13.71 10.92
CA HIS A 107 1.45 -12.50 10.11
C HIS A 107 0.24 -12.44 9.18
N LEU A 108 -0.04 -13.52 8.44
CA LEU A 108 -1.17 -13.55 7.50
C LEU A 108 -2.53 -13.49 8.20
N THR A 109 -2.65 -14.04 9.41
CA THR A 109 -3.84 -13.88 10.25
C THR A 109 -4.08 -12.41 10.59
N ARG A 110 -3.04 -11.68 11.02
CA ARG A 110 -3.14 -10.23 11.28
C ARG A 110 -3.52 -9.44 10.02
N VAL A 111 -2.98 -9.82 8.85
CA VAL A 111 -3.39 -9.20 7.58
C VAL A 111 -4.88 -9.45 7.33
N SER A 112 -5.37 -10.67 7.58
CA SER A 112 -6.79 -11.01 7.46
C SER A 112 -7.67 -10.20 8.41
N GLU A 113 -7.24 -10.00 9.64
CA GLU A 113 -7.95 -9.18 10.64
C GLU A 113 -8.05 -7.72 10.20
N VAL A 114 -6.95 -7.15 9.66
CA VAL A 114 -6.94 -5.80 9.10
C VAL A 114 -7.90 -5.69 7.91
N VAL A 115 -7.87 -6.65 6.98
CA VAL A 115 -8.79 -6.69 5.83
C VAL A 115 -10.24 -6.75 6.30
N ASN A 116 -10.56 -7.64 7.24
CA ASN A 116 -11.92 -7.83 7.76
C ASN A 116 -12.41 -6.59 8.51
N PHE A 117 -11.55 -5.96 9.30
CA PHE A 117 -11.87 -4.73 10.02
C PHE A 117 -12.29 -3.62 9.03
N TYR A 118 -11.48 -3.36 8.02
CA TYR A 118 -11.79 -2.31 7.04
C TYR A 118 -12.95 -2.67 6.13
N LYS A 119 -13.11 -3.94 5.77
CA LYS A 119 -14.27 -4.42 5.01
C LYS A 119 -15.58 -4.15 5.75
N THR A 120 -15.59 -4.38 7.06
CA THR A 120 -16.77 -4.10 7.91
C THR A 120 -16.98 -2.61 8.12
N LYS A 121 -15.88 -1.85 8.30
CA LYS A 121 -15.93 -0.41 8.59
C LYS A 121 -16.40 0.42 7.38
N THR A 122 -15.97 0.09 6.16
CA THR A 122 -16.12 0.99 5.01
C THR A 122 -17.02 0.44 3.90
N ASN A 123 -17.17 -0.87 3.79
CA ASN A 123 -17.83 -1.57 2.67
C ASN A 123 -17.25 -1.22 1.27
N LEU A 124 -16.00 -0.75 1.22
CA LEU A 124 -15.28 -0.40 -0.01
C LEU A 124 -14.55 -1.62 -0.59
N PRO A 125 -14.29 -1.65 -1.91
CA PRO A 125 -13.31 -2.57 -2.49
C PRO A 125 -11.94 -2.38 -1.82
N ILE A 126 -11.35 -3.46 -1.31
CA ILE A 126 -10.07 -3.42 -0.60
C ILE A 126 -8.95 -3.93 -1.51
N TRP A 127 -7.88 -3.17 -1.59
CA TRP A 127 -6.66 -3.51 -2.29
C TRP A 127 -5.50 -3.67 -1.32
N VAL A 128 -4.61 -4.62 -1.58
CA VAL A 128 -3.38 -4.81 -0.81
C VAL A 128 -2.20 -4.33 -1.62
N PHE A 129 -1.42 -3.43 -1.08
CA PHE A 129 -0.25 -2.87 -1.73
C PHE A 129 1.01 -3.11 -0.89
N GLY A 130 1.93 -3.90 -1.41
CA GLY A 130 3.22 -4.20 -0.77
C GLY A 130 4.40 -3.58 -1.52
N HIS A 131 5.29 -2.88 -0.80
CA HIS A 131 6.54 -2.35 -1.34
C HIS A 131 7.74 -3.13 -0.81
N SER A 132 8.72 -3.45 -1.67
CA SER A 132 9.93 -4.15 -1.25
C SER A 132 9.59 -5.49 -0.57
N MET A 133 10.06 -5.73 0.65
CA MET A 133 9.64 -6.89 1.47
C MET A 133 8.13 -6.99 1.67
N GLY A 134 7.40 -5.87 1.64
CA GLY A 134 5.93 -5.86 1.67
C GLY A 134 5.28 -6.54 0.45
N SER A 135 5.98 -6.62 -0.69
CA SER A 135 5.50 -7.38 -1.86
C SER A 135 5.31 -8.86 -1.53
N SER A 136 6.14 -9.42 -0.64
CA SER A 136 5.92 -10.79 -0.13
C SER A 136 4.66 -10.90 0.72
N THR A 137 4.34 -9.91 1.56
CA THR A 137 3.05 -9.88 2.29
C THR A 137 1.88 -9.95 1.31
N ALA A 138 1.89 -9.10 0.28
CA ALA A 138 0.81 -9.04 -0.71
C ALA A 138 0.66 -10.36 -1.48
N THR A 139 1.76 -10.96 -1.94
CA THR A 139 1.73 -12.20 -2.72
C THR A 139 1.38 -13.41 -1.85
N TYR A 140 1.95 -13.57 -0.67
CA TYR A 140 1.59 -14.66 0.25
C TYR A 140 0.13 -14.59 0.70
N PHE A 141 -0.36 -13.39 0.98
CA PHE A 141 -1.75 -13.20 1.34
C PHE A 141 -2.68 -13.55 0.17
N ALA A 142 -2.36 -13.10 -1.05
CA ALA A 142 -3.13 -13.44 -2.22
C ALA A 142 -3.13 -14.96 -2.50
N ASN A 143 -1.97 -15.63 -2.47
CA ASN A 143 -1.87 -17.08 -2.67
C ASN A 143 -2.71 -17.87 -1.67
N LYS A 144 -2.77 -17.43 -0.41
CA LYS A 144 -3.51 -18.12 0.63
C LYS A 144 -5.02 -17.90 0.56
N HIS A 145 -5.45 -16.67 0.21
CA HIS A 145 -6.84 -16.23 0.42
C HIS A 145 -7.60 -15.88 -0.88
N PHE A 146 -7.04 -16.10 -2.08
CA PHE A 146 -7.70 -15.70 -3.32
C PHE A 146 -9.09 -16.34 -3.54
N LYS A 147 -9.30 -17.55 -3.02
CA LYS A 147 -10.58 -18.30 -3.15
C LYS A 147 -11.73 -17.60 -2.44
N ASP A 148 -11.45 -17.02 -1.29
CA ASP A 148 -12.46 -16.35 -0.45
C ASP A 148 -12.76 -14.92 -0.92
N ARG A 149 -11.95 -14.42 -1.87
CA ARG A 149 -12.03 -13.06 -2.43
C ARG A 149 -12.17 -11.96 -1.37
N PRO A 150 -11.32 -11.96 -0.34
CA PRO A 150 -11.42 -10.95 0.71
C PRO A 150 -10.97 -9.58 0.22
N ILE A 151 -10.19 -9.53 -0.87
CA ILE A 151 -9.64 -8.32 -1.50
C ILE A 151 -9.97 -8.28 -3.00
N SER A 152 -9.98 -7.08 -3.58
CA SER A 152 -10.28 -6.85 -4.99
C SER A 152 -9.06 -7.03 -5.90
N GLY A 153 -7.85 -6.90 -5.38
CA GLY A 153 -6.62 -7.09 -6.12
C GLY A 153 -5.39 -6.73 -5.29
N ILE A 154 -4.22 -6.89 -5.90
CA ILE A 154 -2.94 -6.56 -5.27
C ILE A 154 -2.09 -5.63 -6.14
N ILE A 155 -1.28 -4.82 -5.47
CA ILE A 155 -0.22 -4.03 -6.08
C ILE A 155 1.09 -4.39 -5.39
N ILE A 156 2.13 -4.59 -6.16
CA ILE A 156 3.49 -4.83 -5.67
C ILE A 156 4.43 -3.79 -6.29
N ALA A 157 5.35 -3.26 -5.50
CA ALA A 157 6.33 -2.30 -5.98
C ALA A 157 7.72 -2.58 -5.43
N GLY A 158 8.77 -2.27 -6.24
CA GLY A 158 10.14 -2.63 -5.85
C GLY A 158 10.19 -4.10 -5.43
N THR A 159 9.68 -4.98 -6.27
CA THR A 159 9.34 -6.37 -5.94
C THR A 159 10.57 -7.18 -5.57
N ILE A 160 10.50 -7.88 -4.44
CA ILE A 160 11.59 -8.77 -3.99
C ILE A 160 11.69 -10.01 -4.89
N THR A 161 12.91 -10.52 -5.07
CA THR A 161 13.21 -11.68 -5.95
C THR A 161 12.44 -12.94 -5.61
N THR A 162 12.00 -13.13 -4.36
CA THR A 162 11.26 -14.30 -3.89
C THR A 162 9.74 -14.16 -3.97
N ALA A 163 9.23 -12.99 -4.36
CA ALA A 163 7.79 -12.81 -4.54
C ALA A 163 7.29 -13.61 -5.74
N SER A 164 6.20 -14.36 -5.57
CA SER A 164 5.56 -15.16 -6.60
C SER A 164 4.06 -15.23 -6.36
N LEU A 165 3.32 -15.49 -7.43
CA LEU A 165 1.88 -15.78 -7.36
C LEU A 165 1.62 -17.16 -7.94
N ASP A 166 0.75 -17.90 -7.28
CA ASP A 166 0.28 -19.19 -7.77
C ASP A 166 -0.62 -18.99 -8.99
N ASP A 167 -0.62 -19.95 -9.92
CA ASP A 167 -1.35 -19.86 -11.18
C ASP A 167 -2.87 -19.72 -11.00
N GLU A 168 -3.38 -20.20 -9.89
CA GLU A 168 -4.79 -20.12 -9.52
C GLU A 168 -5.24 -18.75 -9.02
N VAL A 169 -4.33 -17.85 -8.69
CA VAL A 169 -4.67 -16.48 -8.22
C VAL A 169 -5.26 -15.68 -9.37
N THR A 170 -6.57 -15.47 -9.34
CA THR A 170 -7.32 -14.74 -10.38
C THR A 170 -7.47 -13.24 -10.14
N LEU A 171 -6.95 -12.73 -9.02
CA LEU A 171 -7.04 -11.31 -8.67
C LEU A 171 -6.32 -10.43 -9.71
N PRO A 172 -6.81 -9.21 -9.99
CA PRO A 172 -6.05 -8.19 -10.70
C PRO A 172 -4.71 -7.89 -10.01
N VAL A 173 -3.63 -7.78 -10.79
CA VAL A 173 -2.27 -7.54 -10.26
C VAL A 173 -1.57 -6.43 -11.03
N LEU A 174 -1.09 -5.43 -10.29
CA LEU A 174 -0.19 -4.41 -10.80
C LEU A 174 1.19 -4.57 -10.16
N ALA A 175 2.23 -4.63 -10.97
CA ALA A 175 3.61 -4.43 -10.51
C ALA A 175 4.08 -3.03 -10.93
N ILE A 176 4.68 -2.29 -10.00
CA ILE A 176 5.32 -0.99 -10.27
C ILE A 176 6.79 -1.08 -9.92
N HIS A 177 7.67 -0.67 -10.82
CA HIS A 177 9.10 -0.71 -10.58
C HIS A 177 9.78 0.56 -11.07
N HIS A 178 10.78 1.03 -10.33
CA HIS A 178 11.60 2.13 -10.81
C HIS A 178 12.71 1.59 -11.73
N ARG A 179 12.89 2.20 -12.92
CA ARG A 179 13.88 1.72 -13.92
C ARG A 179 15.30 1.62 -13.38
N GLN A 180 15.67 2.58 -12.54
CA GLN A 180 17.01 2.71 -11.97
C GLN A 180 17.12 2.12 -10.56
N ASP A 181 16.16 1.28 -10.12
CA ASP A 181 16.27 0.56 -8.84
C ASP A 181 17.48 -0.37 -8.89
N SER A 182 18.50 -0.04 -8.12
CA SER A 182 19.76 -0.78 -7.99
C SER A 182 19.87 -1.58 -6.69
N CYS A 183 18.76 -1.70 -5.93
CA CYS A 183 18.72 -2.57 -4.76
C CYS A 183 18.78 -4.04 -5.19
N ALA A 184 19.84 -4.74 -4.79
CA ALA A 184 20.14 -6.09 -5.27
C ALA A 184 19.03 -7.12 -5.01
N GLY A 185 18.25 -6.94 -3.93
CA GLY A 185 17.13 -7.81 -3.57
C GLY A 185 15.86 -7.61 -4.38
N THR A 186 15.81 -6.51 -5.16
CA THR A 186 14.59 -6.07 -5.87
C THR A 186 14.92 -5.61 -7.29
N PRO A 187 15.50 -6.45 -8.15
CA PRO A 187 15.75 -6.09 -9.54
C PRO A 187 14.44 -5.95 -10.31
N VAL A 188 14.40 -5.11 -11.35
CA VAL A 188 13.21 -4.90 -12.21
C VAL A 188 12.67 -6.25 -12.74
N SER A 189 13.55 -7.19 -13.04
CA SER A 189 13.19 -8.53 -13.51
C SER A 189 12.35 -9.33 -12.50
N ALA A 190 12.38 -8.99 -11.21
CA ALA A 190 11.52 -9.63 -10.21
C ALA A 190 10.04 -9.26 -10.43
N SER A 191 9.77 -7.97 -10.70
CA SER A 191 8.41 -7.52 -11.08
C SER A 191 7.95 -8.08 -12.41
N SER A 192 8.82 -8.08 -13.44
CA SER A 192 8.52 -8.68 -14.74
C SER A 192 8.13 -10.14 -14.61
N ARG A 193 8.90 -10.93 -13.89
CA ARG A 193 8.63 -12.37 -13.69
C ARG A 193 7.28 -12.66 -13.06
N VAL A 194 6.86 -11.88 -12.05
CA VAL A 194 5.54 -12.06 -11.43
C VAL A 194 4.43 -11.80 -12.44
N ILE A 195 4.57 -10.79 -13.31
CA ILE A 195 3.54 -10.44 -14.29
C ILE A 195 3.54 -11.39 -15.48
N GLU A 196 4.71 -11.69 -16.04
CA GLU A 196 4.88 -12.57 -17.23
C GLU A 196 4.54 -14.04 -16.94
N GLY A 197 4.72 -14.48 -15.69
CA GLY A 197 4.34 -15.83 -15.23
C GLY A 197 2.83 -16.05 -15.13
N ARG A 198 2.00 -15.00 -15.24
CA ARG A 198 0.55 -15.13 -15.09
C ARG A 198 -0.15 -15.51 -16.40
N PRO A 199 -1.23 -16.32 -16.34
CA PRO A 199 -2.04 -16.61 -17.53
C PRO A 199 -2.47 -15.33 -18.26
N PRO A 200 -2.36 -15.26 -19.61
CA PRO A 200 -2.65 -14.04 -20.38
C PRO A 200 -4.08 -13.51 -20.26
N LYS A 201 -5.03 -14.36 -19.85
CA LYS A 201 -6.44 -13.97 -19.63
C LYS A 201 -6.66 -13.19 -18.34
N LEU A 202 -5.69 -13.18 -17.43
CA LEU A 202 -5.78 -12.51 -16.14
C LEU A 202 -5.34 -11.04 -16.26
N ILE A 203 -5.98 -10.19 -15.51
CA ILE A 203 -5.62 -8.77 -15.43
C ILE A 203 -4.27 -8.64 -14.72
N SER A 204 -3.24 -8.27 -15.50
CA SER A 204 -1.86 -8.15 -15.00
C SER A 204 -1.16 -7.03 -15.76
N LYS A 205 -0.46 -6.15 -15.05
CA LYS A 205 0.26 -5.03 -15.65
C LYS A 205 1.58 -4.77 -14.95
N LEU A 206 2.61 -4.43 -15.73
CA LEU A 206 3.86 -3.86 -15.24
C LEU A 206 3.92 -2.39 -15.64
N GLU A 207 4.14 -1.51 -14.67
CA GLU A 207 4.43 -0.10 -14.88
C GLU A 207 5.87 0.20 -14.45
N ILE A 208 6.59 0.92 -15.31
CA ILE A 208 7.95 1.37 -15.03
C ILE A 208 7.92 2.87 -14.79
N ILE A 209 8.53 3.29 -13.68
CA ILE A 209 8.69 4.68 -13.30
C ILE A 209 10.11 5.13 -13.63
N ASP A 210 10.24 6.33 -14.15
CA ASP A 210 11.50 6.99 -14.44
C ASP A 210 11.58 8.32 -13.69
N GLY A 211 12.78 8.87 -13.56
CA GLY A 211 13.03 10.17 -12.91
C GLY A 211 13.35 10.06 -11.43
N GLY A 212 13.24 11.18 -10.69
CA GLY A 212 13.62 11.22 -9.29
C GLY A 212 15.13 11.16 -9.06
N ILE A 213 15.51 10.87 -7.82
CA ILE A 213 16.92 10.82 -7.38
C ILE A 213 17.13 9.73 -6.32
N THR A 214 18.40 9.34 -6.13
CA THR A 214 18.84 8.53 -5.00
C THR A 214 19.59 9.39 -4.00
N GLU A 215 19.15 9.35 -2.74
CA GLU A 215 19.83 9.91 -1.58
C GLU A 215 20.03 8.79 -0.54
N GLY A 216 21.28 8.59 -0.09
CA GLY A 216 21.61 7.52 0.86
C GLY A 216 21.78 6.15 0.21
N GLY A 217 21.43 5.09 0.94
CA GLY A 217 21.58 3.71 0.49
C GLY A 217 20.57 3.32 -0.60
N VAL A 218 21.02 2.56 -1.60
CA VAL A 218 20.21 2.22 -2.79
C VAL A 218 18.93 1.43 -2.50
N CYS A 219 18.84 0.78 -1.34
CA CYS A 219 17.63 0.05 -0.89
C CYS A 219 16.77 0.86 0.10
N GLU A 220 17.09 2.13 0.32
CA GLU A 220 16.38 2.97 1.28
C GLU A 220 15.25 3.77 0.62
N SER A 221 14.41 4.36 1.49
CA SER A 221 13.20 5.06 1.07
C SER A 221 13.47 6.32 0.23
N PHE A 222 14.64 6.93 0.35
CA PHE A 222 15.05 8.11 -0.43
C PHE A 222 15.90 7.76 -1.66
N ALA A 223 15.92 6.49 -2.07
CA ALA A 223 16.52 6.03 -3.31
C ALA A 223 15.46 5.86 -4.41
N TYR A 224 15.89 5.52 -5.63
CA TYR A 224 15.01 5.06 -6.70
C TYR A 224 14.15 3.87 -6.25
N HIS A 225 14.71 2.98 -5.42
CA HIS A 225 13.95 1.91 -4.78
C HIS A 225 12.71 2.40 -4.03
N GLY A 226 12.81 3.53 -3.34
CA GLY A 226 11.72 4.18 -2.61
C GLY A 226 10.93 5.20 -3.44
N PHE A 227 11.11 5.25 -4.76
CA PHE A 227 10.41 6.19 -5.65
C PHE A 227 10.61 7.67 -5.25
N ASN A 228 11.80 8.01 -4.72
CA ASN A 228 12.11 9.35 -4.24
C ASN A 228 11.96 10.40 -5.35
N GLN A 229 11.13 11.43 -5.09
CA GLN A 229 10.72 12.50 -6.01
C GLN A 229 9.86 12.02 -7.20
N THR A 230 9.38 10.78 -7.19
CA THR A 230 8.42 10.26 -8.19
C THR A 230 7.13 9.76 -7.54
N GLU A 231 6.91 10.04 -6.25
CA GLU A 231 5.73 9.63 -5.50
C GLU A 231 4.40 10.00 -6.19
N PRO A 232 4.22 11.20 -6.79
CA PRO A 232 2.97 11.52 -7.47
C PRO A 232 2.67 10.60 -8.66
N GLU A 233 3.66 10.27 -9.49
CA GLU A 233 3.48 9.36 -10.63
C GLU A 233 3.28 7.91 -10.15
N PHE A 234 4.02 7.50 -9.13
CA PHE A 234 3.89 6.20 -8.48
C PHE A 234 2.46 5.96 -7.97
N ILE A 235 1.91 6.90 -7.20
CA ILE A 235 0.53 6.80 -6.69
C ILE A 235 -0.49 6.92 -7.81
N LYS A 236 -0.29 7.80 -8.80
CA LYS A 236 -1.18 7.93 -9.95
C LYS A 236 -1.36 6.59 -10.69
N LYS A 237 -0.25 5.89 -10.99
CA LYS A 237 -0.31 4.58 -11.67
C LYS A 237 -1.09 3.55 -10.86
N ALA A 238 -0.82 3.47 -9.56
CA ALA A 238 -1.53 2.58 -8.65
C ALA A 238 -3.03 2.92 -8.57
N ALA A 239 -3.37 4.20 -8.37
CA ALA A 239 -4.75 4.67 -8.27
C ALA A 239 -5.55 4.44 -9.58
N GLN A 240 -4.96 4.70 -10.73
CA GLN A 240 -5.59 4.45 -12.03
C GLN A 240 -5.91 2.96 -12.20
N PHE A 241 -5.01 2.06 -11.80
CA PHE A 241 -5.24 0.63 -11.87
C PHE A 241 -6.37 0.20 -10.93
N ILE A 242 -6.37 0.64 -9.67
CA ILE A 242 -7.44 0.38 -8.70
C ILE A 242 -8.81 0.81 -9.24
N LEU A 243 -8.90 2.02 -9.78
CA LEU A 243 -10.17 2.60 -10.21
C LEU A 243 -10.71 2.02 -11.53
N SER A 244 -9.89 1.28 -12.28
CA SER A 244 -10.28 0.64 -13.54
C SER A 244 -10.71 -0.82 -13.39
N HIS A 245 -10.56 -1.42 -12.21
CA HIS A 245 -10.83 -2.82 -11.92
C HIS A 245 -11.57 -3.03 -10.60
#